data_3b2751faee62846e3a83c27d1a82b301
#
_entry.id   3b2751faee62846e3a83c27d1a82b301
#
_cell.length_a   1.000
_cell.length_b   1.000
_cell.length_c   1.000
_cell.angle_alpha   90.00
_cell.angle_beta   90.00
_cell.angle_gamma   90.00
#
_symmetry.space_group_name_H-M   'P 1'
#
loop_
_entity.id
_entity.type
_entity.pdbx_description
1 polymer ?
#
loop_
_entity_poly.entity_id
_entity_poly.type
_entity_poly.pdbx_seq_one_letter_code
_entity_poly.pdbx_strand_id
1 'polypeptide(L)'
;MAYPTLEKLFHVDRTSDRYENLQHLLQQRISSESTFRTGIYLDSGELFLAIPRELSVLHERVLRRERRVSALWKGLPTIALGAYIRSLILDEVVYSNEIEGVRSTRRDIEIALERARRDTSSLPGAAGKAHAPFAEFAQLYLNLTDNPQQPQSLQDIREIYDSVVRDALDKRDRLGEALFRTGQVVIANKQGRVLHTGVSPESKIEALLTQWIALSQSDSIPETYSALLCHFLFGYIHPFYDSNGRTGRYLLALQLSRPLSQPTVLSLSRTIAENKNVYYKAFDVTERPLNHAEGTHFVLTMLGLIGDAQESLISDLEEKQSSLDELEVAVKQCSNELSRRACDVLYFAAQMDIFNAFRETRLDDVAVWLGVSKPTSRKAFGELGAHDLIIKTSQRPPVFELTPKGRNLLGLM
;
A
#
# COMPACT_ATOMS: atom_id res chain seq x y z
N MET A 1 -25.60 3.13 -18.31
CA MET A 1 -24.92 2.07 -19.09
C MET A 1 -23.45 2.16 -18.77
N ALA A 2 -22.76 1.05 -18.56
CA ALA A 2 -21.32 1.08 -18.31
C ALA A 2 -20.59 1.59 -19.57
N TYR A 3 -19.55 2.39 -19.40
CA TYR A 3 -18.70 2.88 -20.48
C TYR A 3 -18.00 1.70 -21.19
N PRO A 4 -18.29 1.38 -22.46
CA PRO A 4 -17.76 0.20 -23.14
C PRO A 4 -16.34 0.45 -23.65
N THR A 5 -15.49 -0.60 -23.67
CA THR A 5 -14.18 -0.53 -24.36
C THR A 5 -14.33 -0.37 -25.85
N LEU A 6 -13.34 0.22 -26.53
CA LEU A 6 -13.29 0.31 -27.98
C LEU A 6 -13.35 -1.09 -28.63
N GLU A 7 -12.60 -2.06 -28.09
CA GLU A 7 -12.64 -3.46 -28.53
C GLU A 7 -14.03 -4.07 -28.45
N LYS A 8 -14.77 -3.81 -27.34
CA LYS A 8 -16.15 -4.30 -27.20
C LYS A 8 -17.07 -3.71 -28.25
N LEU A 9 -16.95 -2.40 -28.51
CA LEU A 9 -17.74 -1.72 -29.56
C LEU A 9 -17.42 -2.29 -30.94
N PHE A 10 -16.13 -2.53 -31.24
CA PHE A 10 -15.69 -3.15 -32.48
C PHE A 10 -16.31 -4.54 -32.70
N HIS A 11 -16.38 -5.38 -31.66
CA HIS A 11 -16.96 -6.72 -31.78
C HIS A 11 -18.49 -6.73 -31.80
N VAL A 12 -19.15 -5.71 -31.31
CA VAL A 12 -20.63 -5.55 -31.40
C VAL A 12 -21.05 -5.02 -32.77
N ASP A 13 -20.17 -4.21 -33.39
CA ASP A 13 -20.39 -3.70 -34.74
C ASP A 13 -20.29 -4.83 -35.77
N ARG A 14 -21.40 -5.10 -36.48
CA ARG A 14 -21.52 -6.14 -37.51
C ARG A 14 -21.47 -5.58 -38.94
N THR A 15 -21.20 -4.28 -39.10
CA THR A 15 -21.10 -3.65 -40.41
C THR A 15 -19.79 -3.98 -41.11
N SER A 16 -19.74 -3.82 -42.45
CA SER A 16 -18.49 -3.93 -43.24
C SER A 16 -17.44 -2.91 -42.80
N ASP A 17 -17.88 -1.75 -42.29
CA ASP A 17 -17.08 -0.55 -42.05
C ASP A 17 -16.63 -0.44 -40.57
N ARG A 18 -16.70 -1.56 -39.81
CA ARG A 18 -16.40 -1.61 -38.37
C ARG A 18 -15.01 -1.05 -38.01
N TYR A 19 -14.00 -1.16 -38.88
CA TYR A 19 -12.69 -0.58 -38.66
C TYR A 19 -12.70 0.95 -38.77
N GLU A 20 -13.41 1.48 -39.76
CA GLU A 20 -13.60 2.93 -39.92
C GLU A 20 -14.42 3.51 -38.78
N ASN A 21 -15.48 2.80 -38.38
CA ASN A 21 -16.30 3.14 -37.22
C ASN A 21 -15.49 3.16 -35.93
N LEU A 22 -14.59 2.20 -35.73
CA LEU A 22 -13.66 2.16 -34.59
C LEU A 22 -12.75 3.38 -34.60
N GLN A 23 -12.14 3.74 -35.73
CA GLN A 23 -11.28 4.90 -35.87
C GLN A 23 -12.05 6.20 -35.61
N HIS A 24 -13.27 6.30 -36.08
CA HIS A 24 -14.12 7.45 -35.80
C HIS A 24 -14.46 7.58 -34.32
N LEU A 25 -14.80 6.49 -33.63
CA LEU A 25 -15.04 6.44 -32.20
C LEU A 25 -13.78 6.82 -31.40
N LEU A 26 -12.62 6.31 -31.80
CA LEU A 26 -11.34 6.65 -31.21
C LEU A 26 -11.08 8.17 -31.31
N GLN A 27 -11.24 8.74 -32.51
CA GLN A 27 -11.09 10.18 -32.71
C GLN A 27 -12.06 11.01 -31.88
N GLN A 28 -13.32 10.59 -31.79
CA GLN A 28 -14.29 11.24 -30.92
C GLN A 28 -13.87 11.23 -29.46
N ARG A 29 -13.32 10.10 -28.96
CA ARG A 29 -12.84 9.99 -27.56
C ARG A 29 -11.59 10.84 -27.31
N ILE A 30 -10.60 10.79 -28.20
CA ILE A 30 -9.34 11.51 -28.03
C ILE A 30 -9.52 13.03 -28.18
N SER A 31 -10.40 13.49 -29.11
CA SER A 31 -10.64 14.91 -29.35
C SER A 31 -11.67 15.55 -28.41
N SER A 32 -12.26 14.77 -27.50
CA SER A 32 -13.21 15.30 -26.52
C SER A 32 -12.51 16.25 -25.54
N GLU A 33 -13.14 17.37 -25.21
CA GLU A 33 -12.65 18.33 -24.20
C GLU A 33 -12.52 17.69 -22.79
N SER A 34 -13.24 16.60 -22.53
CA SER A 34 -13.15 15.85 -21.29
C SER A 34 -12.06 14.75 -21.28
N THR A 35 -11.18 14.73 -22.29
CA THR A 35 -10.11 13.74 -22.42
C THR A 35 -8.76 14.36 -22.07
N PHE A 36 -8.07 13.71 -21.14
CA PHE A 36 -6.67 14.01 -20.83
C PHE A 36 -5.75 13.19 -21.73
N ARG A 37 -4.92 13.87 -22.49
CA ARG A 37 -3.89 13.31 -23.35
C ARG A 37 -2.54 13.37 -22.64
N THR A 38 -1.79 12.26 -22.64
CA THR A 38 -0.49 12.22 -21.95
C THR A 38 0.68 12.59 -22.86
N GLY A 39 0.51 12.51 -24.18
CA GLY A 39 1.62 12.63 -25.14
C GLY A 39 2.55 11.43 -25.15
N ILE A 40 2.26 10.37 -24.40
CA ILE A 40 3.07 9.15 -24.29
C ILE A 40 2.54 8.09 -25.26
N TYR A 41 3.38 7.66 -26.18
CA TYR A 41 3.00 6.70 -27.21
C TYR A 41 3.47 5.29 -26.87
N LEU A 42 2.50 4.38 -26.75
CA LEU A 42 2.69 2.95 -26.61
C LEU A 42 2.53 2.24 -27.96
N ASP A 43 2.76 0.94 -28.03
CA ASP A 43 2.65 0.20 -29.29
C ASP A 43 1.25 0.21 -29.89
N SER A 44 0.18 0.34 -29.06
CA SER A 44 -1.21 0.41 -29.49
C SER A 44 -1.76 1.82 -29.75
N GLY A 45 -1.02 2.88 -29.41
CA GLY A 45 -1.42 4.28 -29.58
C GLY A 45 -0.96 5.18 -28.45
N GLU A 46 -1.44 6.44 -28.46
CA GLU A 46 -1.20 7.36 -27.37
C GLU A 46 -1.98 6.95 -26.10
N LEU A 47 -1.31 6.90 -24.96
CA LEU A 47 -1.96 6.71 -23.67
C LEU A 47 -2.84 7.95 -23.35
N PHE A 48 -4.14 7.76 -23.22
CA PHE A 48 -5.08 8.84 -22.91
C PHE A 48 -6.16 8.37 -21.91
N LEU A 49 -6.80 9.33 -21.28
CA LEU A 49 -7.88 9.14 -20.32
C LEU A 49 -9.13 9.92 -20.73
N ALA A 50 -10.12 9.26 -21.25
CA ALA A 50 -11.46 9.83 -21.41
C ALA A 50 -12.19 9.85 -20.06
N ILE A 51 -12.95 10.90 -19.79
CA ILE A 51 -13.69 11.09 -18.54
C ILE A 51 -15.20 10.90 -18.78
N PRO A 52 -15.69 9.66 -18.84
CA PRO A 52 -17.13 9.40 -18.88
C PRO A 52 -17.77 9.74 -17.53
N ARG A 53 -19.10 9.92 -17.56
CA ARG A 53 -19.88 10.22 -16.35
C ARG A 53 -19.62 9.24 -15.20
N GLU A 54 -19.47 7.96 -15.50
CA GLU A 54 -19.21 6.90 -14.50
C GLU A 54 -17.91 7.14 -13.75
N LEU A 55 -16.87 7.59 -14.44
CA LEU A 55 -15.56 7.87 -13.84
C LEU A 55 -15.65 9.08 -12.91
N SER A 56 -16.31 10.15 -13.34
CA SER A 56 -16.51 11.34 -12.49
C SER A 56 -17.29 11.01 -11.22
N VAL A 57 -18.37 10.21 -11.34
CA VAL A 57 -19.17 9.78 -10.18
C VAL A 57 -18.37 8.88 -9.24
N LEU A 58 -17.57 7.95 -9.79
CA LEU A 58 -16.75 7.05 -8.99
C LEU A 58 -15.63 7.83 -8.27
N HIS A 59 -14.97 8.75 -8.94
CA HIS A 59 -13.94 9.60 -8.34
C HIS A 59 -14.50 10.45 -7.18
N GLU A 60 -15.66 11.11 -7.39
CA GLU A 60 -16.32 11.85 -6.30
C GLU A 60 -16.68 10.94 -5.11
N ARG A 61 -17.06 9.69 -5.36
CA ARG A 61 -17.33 8.71 -4.29
C ARG A 61 -16.06 8.38 -3.52
N VAL A 62 -14.93 8.16 -4.20
CA VAL A 62 -13.63 7.95 -3.57
C VAL A 62 -13.24 9.15 -2.69
N LEU A 63 -13.36 10.37 -3.21
CA LEU A 63 -13.03 11.57 -2.43
C LEU A 63 -13.94 11.79 -1.22
N ARG A 64 -15.21 11.40 -1.33
CA ARG A 64 -16.17 11.46 -0.21
C ARG A 64 -15.82 10.45 0.88
N ARG A 65 -15.48 9.21 0.50
CA ARG A 65 -15.00 8.19 1.43
C ARG A 65 -13.69 8.62 2.09
N GLU A 66 -12.79 9.24 1.33
CA GLU A 66 -11.52 9.76 1.86
C GLU A 66 -11.73 10.79 2.99
N ARG A 67 -12.70 11.69 2.82
CA ARG A 67 -13.07 12.61 3.90
C ARG A 67 -13.57 11.88 5.16
N ARG A 68 -14.31 10.77 4.98
CA ARG A 68 -14.77 9.94 6.11
C ARG A 68 -13.61 9.21 6.79
N VAL A 69 -12.71 8.57 6.03
CA VAL A 69 -11.49 7.95 6.56
C VAL A 69 -10.68 8.96 7.36
N SER A 70 -10.41 10.12 6.79
CA SER A 70 -9.63 11.19 7.45
C SER A 70 -10.29 11.67 8.75
N ALA A 71 -11.62 11.76 8.80
CA ALA A 71 -12.35 12.16 10.00
C ALA A 71 -12.23 11.11 11.10
N LEU A 72 -12.46 9.84 10.79
CA LEU A 72 -12.32 8.73 11.75
C LEU A 72 -10.87 8.60 12.24
N TRP A 73 -9.91 8.71 11.34
CA TRP A 73 -8.49 8.64 11.65
C TRP A 73 -8.05 9.70 12.66
N LYS A 74 -8.45 10.95 12.43
CA LYS A 74 -8.15 12.07 13.34
C LYS A 74 -8.77 11.93 14.73
N GLY A 75 -9.82 11.14 14.87
CA GLY A 75 -10.49 10.85 16.14
C GLY A 75 -9.74 9.84 17.01
N LEU A 76 -8.72 9.15 16.49
CA LEU A 76 -7.99 8.12 17.24
C LEU A 76 -6.90 8.71 18.14
N PRO A 77 -6.67 8.11 19.34
CA PRO A 77 -5.54 8.45 20.20
C PRO A 77 -4.18 8.20 19.52
N THR A 78 -3.16 8.97 19.89
CA THR A 78 -1.81 8.87 19.28
C THR A 78 -1.22 7.45 19.37
N ILE A 79 -1.46 6.73 20.48
CA ILE A 79 -1.01 5.34 20.65
C ILE A 79 -1.67 4.43 19.62
N ALA A 80 -2.99 4.52 19.51
CA ALA A 80 -3.78 3.77 18.55
C ALA A 80 -3.33 4.03 17.11
N LEU A 81 -3.10 5.30 16.74
CA LEU A 81 -2.59 5.71 15.44
C LEU A 81 -1.25 5.03 15.12
N GLY A 82 -0.27 5.11 16.05
CA GLY A 82 1.05 4.49 15.84
C GLY A 82 0.98 2.97 15.69
N ALA A 83 0.16 2.31 16.52
CA ALA A 83 -0.04 0.86 16.45
C ALA A 83 -0.73 0.43 15.14
N TYR A 84 -1.75 1.19 14.73
CA TYR A 84 -2.54 0.86 13.54
C TYR A 84 -1.75 1.10 12.25
N ILE A 85 -1.04 2.23 12.12
CA ILE A 85 -0.14 2.47 10.98
C ILE A 85 0.86 1.32 10.83
N ARG A 86 1.46 0.88 11.94
CA ARG A 86 2.40 -0.23 11.90
C ARG A 86 1.73 -1.51 11.41
N SER A 87 0.51 -1.80 11.88
CA SER A 87 -0.26 -2.97 11.41
C SER A 87 -0.59 -2.89 9.93
N LEU A 88 -0.99 -1.72 9.43
CA LEU A 88 -1.27 -1.49 8.01
C LEU A 88 -0.01 -1.66 7.13
N ILE A 89 1.15 -1.18 7.60
CA ILE A 89 2.42 -1.37 6.87
C ILE A 89 2.79 -2.85 6.78
N LEU A 90 2.63 -3.60 7.88
CA LEU A 90 2.88 -5.05 7.85
C LEU A 90 1.97 -5.75 6.83
N ASP A 91 0.70 -5.38 6.80
CA ASP A 91 -0.27 -5.92 5.85
C ASP A 91 0.08 -5.54 4.42
N GLU A 92 0.38 -4.27 4.15
CA GLU A 92 0.72 -3.79 2.82
C GLU A 92 1.92 -4.56 2.23
N VAL A 93 2.97 -4.79 3.01
CA VAL A 93 4.15 -5.57 2.58
C VAL A 93 3.79 -7.03 2.35
N VAL A 94 3.04 -7.66 3.27
CA VAL A 94 2.64 -9.07 3.14
C VAL A 94 1.78 -9.28 1.90
N TYR A 95 0.74 -8.47 1.71
CA TYR A 95 -0.15 -8.60 0.56
C TYR A 95 0.53 -8.23 -0.76
N SER A 96 1.41 -7.22 -0.76
CA SER A 96 2.21 -6.89 -1.95
C SER A 96 3.13 -8.05 -2.37
N ASN A 97 3.71 -8.77 -1.41
CA ASN A 97 4.46 -9.99 -1.67
C ASN A 97 3.56 -11.14 -2.17
N GLU A 98 2.38 -11.33 -1.57
CA GLU A 98 1.42 -12.37 -1.94
C GLU A 98 0.92 -12.23 -3.39
N ILE A 99 0.71 -11.00 -3.86
CA ILE A 99 0.34 -10.73 -5.25
C ILE A 99 1.36 -11.32 -6.22
N GLU A 100 2.66 -11.25 -5.89
CA GLU A 100 3.76 -11.81 -6.68
C GLU A 100 4.07 -13.30 -6.34
N GLY A 101 3.30 -13.92 -5.46
CA GLY A 101 3.53 -15.30 -5.04
C GLY A 101 4.70 -15.48 -4.07
N VAL A 102 5.24 -14.39 -3.52
CA VAL A 102 6.29 -14.40 -2.50
C VAL A 102 5.65 -14.59 -1.12
N ARG A 103 6.08 -15.62 -0.41
CA ARG A 103 5.55 -15.91 0.94
C ARG A 103 6.27 -15.07 2.00
N SER A 104 5.51 -14.35 2.79
CA SER A 104 5.96 -13.61 3.97
C SER A 104 4.83 -13.53 4.99
N THR A 105 5.18 -13.39 6.27
CA THR A 105 4.21 -13.21 7.35
C THR A 105 4.41 -11.85 8.01
N ARG A 106 3.37 -11.32 8.67
CA ARG A 106 3.49 -10.11 9.50
C ARG A 106 4.64 -10.21 10.49
N ARG A 107 4.84 -11.39 11.10
CA ARG A 107 5.91 -11.62 12.08
C ARG A 107 7.30 -11.54 11.44
N ASP A 108 7.48 -12.04 10.23
CA ASP A 108 8.77 -11.94 9.51
C ASP A 108 9.12 -10.48 9.25
N ILE A 109 8.14 -9.68 8.78
CA ILE A 109 8.31 -8.26 8.50
C ILE A 109 8.60 -7.47 9.79
N GLU A 110 7.86 -7.77 10.88
CA GLU A 110 8.07 -7.14 12.20
C GLU A 110 9.48 -7.39 12.73
N ILE A 111 9.95 -8.65 12.70
CA ILE A 111 11.30 -9.01 13.12
C ILE A 111 12.35 -8.29 12.26
N ALA A 112 12.10 -8.18 10.96
CA ALA A 112 12.97 -7.48 10.03
C ALA A 112 13.11 -5.99 10.38
N LEU A 113 11.99 -5.31 10.61
CA LEU A 113 11.95 -3.89 11.01
C LEU A 113 12.65 -3.65 12.36
N GLU A 114 12.47 -4.55 13.32
CA GLU A 114 13.12 -4.42 14.63
C GLU A 114 14.64 -4.60 14.57
N ARG A 115 15.11 -5.53 13.74
CA ARG A 115 16.55 -5.71 13.52
C ARG A 115 17.15 -4.46 12.88
N ALA A 116 16.51 -3.92 11.83
CA ALA A 116 16.96 -2.70 11.17
C ALA A 116 17.07 -1.51 12.15
N ARG A 117 16.10 -1.35 13.08
CA ARG A 117 16.14 -0.31 14.11
C ARG A 117 17.30 -0.48 15.09
N ARG A 118 17.65 -1.70 15.47
CA ARG A 118 18.78 -1.98 16.39
C ARG A 118 20.12 -1.72 15.72
N ASP A 119 20.25 -2.05 14.43
CA ASP A 119 21.48 -1.85 13.68
C ASP A 119 21.79 -0.37 13.46
N THR A 120 20.78 0.48 13.27
CA THR A 120 20.95 1.94 13.17
C THR A 120 21.36 2.58 14.52
N SER A 121 21.08 1.94 15.65
CA SER A 121 21.49 2.39 16.98
C SER A 121 22.88 1.89 17.41
N SER A 122 23.52 1.02 16.63
CA SER A 122 24.85 0.47 16.90
C SER A 122 25.92 1.30 16.20
N LEU A 123 27.07 1.54 16.88
CA LEU A 123 28.23 2.27 16.32
C LEU A 123 28.69 1.67 14.98
N PRO A 124 29.17 2.50 14.03
CA PRO A 124 29.71 2.02 12.76
C PRO A 124 30.93 1.14 12.98
N GLY A 125 30.81 -0.16 12.65
CA GLY A 125 31.96 -1.09 12.74
C GLY A 125 31.61 -2.53 13.14
N ALA A 126 30.41 -2.85 13.56
CA ALA A 126 30.03 -4.23 13.84
C ALA A 126 29.82 -4.98 12.51
N ALA A 127 30.84 -5.68 12.05
CA ALA A 127 30.77 -6.61 10.94
C ALA A 127 29.83 -7.76 11.29
N GLY A 128 28.80 -8.00 10.45
CA GLY A 128 27.88 -9.12 10.59
C GLY A 128 26.41 -8.71 10.47
N LYS A 129 26.05 -7.85 9.50
CA LYS A 129 24.64 -7.57 9.18
C LYS A 129 24.01 -8.80 8.56
N ALA A 130 23.37 -9.63 9.37
CA ALA A 130 22.37 -10.55 8.85
C ALA A 130 21.19 -9.69 8.36
N HIS A 131 21.16 -9.40 7.06
CA HIS A 131 20.05 -8.70 6.44
C HIS A 131 18.77 -9.50 6.68
N ALA A 132 17.75 -8.84 7.19
CA ALA A 132 16.44 -9.45 7.36
C ALA A 132 15.62 -9.18 6.08
N PRO A 133 15.16 -10.21 5.39
CA PRO A 133 14.37 -10.05 4.17
C PRO A 133 13.21 -9.07 4.39
N PHE A 134 12.93 -8.22 3.39
CA PHE A 134 11.85 -7.24 3.37
C PHE A 134 11.96 -6.05 4.35
N ALA A 135 13.03 -5.95 5.18
CA ALA A 135 13.18 -4.84 6.14
C ALA A 135 13.19 -3.48 5.45
N GLU A 136 13.94 -3.35 4.36
CA GLU A 136 14.04 -2.10 3.61
C GLU A 136 12.76 -1.78 2.85
N PHE A 137 12.11 -2.77 2.30
CA PHE A 137 10.79 -2.60 1.68
C PHE A 137 9.76 -2.08 2.70
N ALA A 138 9.71 -2.65 3.89
CA ALA A 138 8.85 -2.15 4.95
C ALA A 138 9.27 -0.75 5.45
N GLN A 139 10.58 -0.46 5.46
CA GLN A 139 11.10 0.86 5.80
C GLN A 139 10.68 1.94 4.79
N LEU A 140 10.58 1.60 3.49
CA LEU A 140 10.03 2.52 2.50
C LEU A 140 8.61 2.97 2.86
N TYR A 141 7.75 2.04 3.30
CA TYR A 141 6.40 2.38 3.72
C TYR A 141 6.34 3.17 5.04
N LEU A 142 7.27 2.93 5.97
CA LEU A 142 7.43 3.78 7.15
C LEU A 142 7.80 5.21 6.77
N ASN A 143 8.71 5.38 5.80
CA ASN A 143 9.14 6.71 5.33
C ASN A 143 8.04 7.47 4.60
N LEU A 144 7.01 6.79 4.05
CA LEU A 144 5.82 7.46 3.49
C LEU A 144 5.10 8.33 4.52
N THR A 145 5.25 8.04 5.84
CA THR A 145 4.62 8.84 6.91
C THR A 145 5.28 10.19 7.11
N ASP A 146 6.61 10.25 6.95
CA ASP A 146 7.39 11.37 7.45
C ASP A 146 7.73 12.38 6.35
N ASN A 147 8.12 11.93 5.17
CA ASN A 147 8.47 12.80 4.04
C ASN A 147 8.51 12.02 2.71
N PRO A 148 7.36 11.81 2.05
CA PRO A 148 7.31 11.06 0.79
C PRO A 148 8.02 11.82 -0.33
N GLN A 149 9.21 11.37 -0.74
CA GLN A 149 9.97 11.94 -1.85
C GLN A 149 9.57 11.24 -3.15
N GLN A 150 9.01 12.02 -4.09
CA GLN A 150 8.71 11.53 -5.43
C GLN A 150 10.00 11.40 -6.25
N PRO A 151 10.15 10.35 -7.08
CA PRO A 151 11.29 10.23 -7.98
C PRO A 151 11.40 11.43 -8.93
N GLN A 152 12.58 12.02 -9.00
CA GLN A 152 12.90 13.15 -9.88
C GLN A 152 13.81 12.73 -11.05
N SER A 153 14.41 11.53 -10.94
CA SER A 153 15.36 11.00 -11.89
C SER A 153 15.19 9.50 -12.08
N LEU A 154 15.76 8.97 -13.15
CA LEU A 154 15.83 7.53 -13.40
C LEU A 154 16.59 6.79 -12.28
N GLN A 155 17.61 7.46 -11.72
CA GLN A 155 18.38 6.94 -10.60
C GLN A 155 17.52 6.75 -9.35
N ASP A 156 16.61 7.68 -9.04
CA ASP A 156 15.71 7.56 -7.89
C ASP A 156 14.78 6.35 -8.02
N ILE A 157 14.29 6.07 -9.24
CA ILE A 157 13.49 4.87 -9.53
C ILE A 157 14.31 3.60 -9.27
N ARG A 158 15.60 3.61 -9.68
CA ARG A 158 16.52 2.52 -9.43
C ARG A 158 16.79 2.32 -7.93
N GLU A 159 16.99 3.37 -7.16
CA GLU A 159 17.23 3.29 -5.72
C GLU A 159 16.02 2.77 -4.96
N ILE A 160 14.80 3.16 -5.39
CA ILE A 160 13.56 2.58 -4.86
C ILE A 160 13.50 1.08 -5.16
N TYR A 161 13.77 0.68 -6.39
CA TYR A 161 13.82 -0.73 -6.78
C TYR A 161 14.83 -1.51 -5.92
N ASP A 162 16.06 -1.01 -5.79
CA ASP A 162 17.11 -1.64 -4.99
C ASP A 162 16.69 -1.83 -3.53
N SER A 163 15.93 -0.88 -2.98
CA SER A 163 15.36 -0.98 -1.61
C SER A 163 14.23 -2.02 -1.52
N VAL A 164 13.44 -2.20 -2.59
CA VAL A 164 12.36 -3.21 -2.63
C VAL A 164 12.93 -4.62 -2.68
N VAL A 165 14.09 -4.83 -3.34
CA VAL A 165 14.60 -6.16 -3.70
C VAL A 165 15.84 -6.59 -2.93
N ARG A 166 16.51 -5.70 -2.19
CA ARG A 166 17.88 -5.84 -1.69
C ARG A 166 18.31 -7.26 -1.26
N ASP A 167 17.44 -8.03 -0.64
CA ASP A 167 17.76 -9.37 -0.11
C ASP A 167 17.00 -10.51 -0.78
N ALA A 168 16.21 -10.23 -1.81
CA ALA A 168 15.27 -11.20 -2.41
C ALA A 168 15.64 -11.60 -3.85
N LEU A 169 16.66 -10.99 -4.48
CA LEU A 169 17.00 -11.26 -5.88
C LEU A 169 17.90 -12.46 -6.06
N ASP A 170 17.48 -13.34 -6.96
CA ASP A 170 18.37 -14.35 -7.54
C ASP A 170 19.55 -13.66 -8.25
N LYS A 171 20.73 -14.28 -8.24
CA LYS A 171 21.92 -13.69 -8.90
C LYS A 171 21.71 -13.38 -10.37
N ARG A 172 20.79 -14.09 -11.02
CA ARG A 172 20.46 -13.94 -12.45
C ARG A 172 19.70 -12.64 -12.73
N ASP A 173 18.96 -12.13 -11.76
CA ASP A 173 18.05 -11.00 -11.93
C ASP A 173 18.68 -9.67 -11.50
N ARG A 174 19.98 -9.72 -11.12
CA ARG A 174 20.75 -8.54 -10.74
C ARG A 174 21.15 -7.72 -11.96
N LEU A 175 20.90 -6.43 -11.91
CA LEU A 175 21.17 -5.49 -13.02
C LEU A 175 22.65 -5.09 -13.20
N GLY A 176 23.51 -5.38 -12.20
CA GLY A 176 24.88 -4.88 -12.22
C GLY A 176 24.94 -3.35 -12.17
N GLU A 177 25.71 -2.73 -13.07
CA GLU A 177 25.87 -1.27 -13.17
C GLU A 177 24.77 -0.60 -14.01
N ALA A 178 24.00 -1.36 -14.81
CA ALA A 178 22.91 -0.81 -15.62
C ALA A 178 21.75 -0.32 -14.74
N LEU A 179 21.09 0.76 -15.15
CA LEU A 179 19.91 1.28 -14.41
C LEU A 179 18.72 0.34 -14.54
N PHE A 180 18.52 -0.20 -15.73
CA PHE A 180 17.39 -1.07 -16.06
C PHE A 180 17.89 -2.35 -16.77
N ARG A 181 16.97 -3.26 -17.06
CA ARG A 181 17.32 -4.48 -17.79
C ARG A 181 17.67 -4.18 -19.25
N THR A 182 18.65 -4.88 -19.75
CA THR A 182 19.05 -4.86 -21.17
C THR A 182 18.40 -5.98 -21.96
N GLY A 183 18.03 -7.08 -21.28
CA GLY A 183 17.38 -8.24 -21.89
C GLY A 183 15.87 -8.12 -21.93
N GLN A 184 15.25 -8.91 -22.80
CA GLN A 184 13.79 -9.00 -22.91
C GLN A 184 13.19 -9.76 -21.72
N VAL A 185 12.04 -9.30 -21.21
CA VAL A 185 11.24 -9.98 -20.20
C VAL A 185 9.85 -10.24 -20.75
N VAL A 186 9.35 -11.45 -20.51
CA VAL A 186 8.03 -11.89 -20.96
C VAL A 186 7.26 -12.40 -19.74
N ILE A 187 6.06 -11.87 -19.54
CA ILE A 187 5.10 -12.36 -18.54
C ILE A 187 4.21 -13.39 -19.23
N ALA A 188 4.23 -14.63 -18.76
CA ALA A 188 3.39 -15.69 -19.28
C ALA A 188 2.50 -16.28 -18.19
N ASN A 189 1.32 -16.77 -18.55
CA ASN A 189 0.48 -17.52 -17.65
C ASN A 189 1.03 -18.94 -17.39
N LYS A 190 0.38 -19.70 -16.49
CA LYS A 190 0.77 -21.08 -16.16
C LYS A 190 0.75 -22.05 -17.36
N GLN A 191 0.05 -21.71 -18.43
CA GLN A 191 -0.04 -22.48 -19.68
C GLN A 191 1.01 -22.05 -20.72
N GLY A 192 1.92 -21.12 -20.37
CA GLY A 192 2.97 -20.61 -21.28
C GLY A 192 2.48 -19.57 -22.30
N ARG A 193 1.21 -19.14 -22.24
CA ARG A 193 0.71 -18.06 -23.10
C ARG A 193 1.29 -16.73 -22.62
N VAL A 194 1.94 -16.00 -23.53
CA VAL A 194 2.43 -14.65 -23.29
C VAL A 194 1.25 -13.73 -22.99
N LEU A 195 1.29 -13.06 -21.85
CA LEU A 195 0.33 -12.06 -21.41
C LEU A 195 0.83 -10.66 -21.71
N HIS A 196 2.13 -10.42 -21.48
CA HIS A 196 2.76 -9.14 -21.70
C HIS A 196 4.24 -9.33 -22.05
N THR A 197 4.78 -8.45 -22.89
CA THR A 197 6.20 -8.37 -23.20
C THR A 197 6.70 -6.98 -22.80
N GLY A 198 7.61 -6.94 -21.83
CA GLY A 198 8.18 -5.69 -21.36
C GLY A 198 8.91 -4.92 -22.46
N VAL A 199 8.92 -3.59 -22.34
CA VAL A 199 9.54 -2.69 -23.32
C VAL A 199 11.03 -3.00 -23.52
N SER A 200 11.50 -2.95 -24.75
CA SER A 200 12.91 -3.12 -25.10
C SER A 200 13.23 -2.26 -26.34
N PRO A 201 14.47 -1.78 -26.53
CA PRO A 201 15.66 -1.93 -25.67
C PRO A 201 15.67 -1.00 -24.44
N GLU A 202 16.77 -1.06 -23.65
CA GLU A 202 16.95 -0.22 -22.45
C GLU A 202 16.73 1.29 -22.72
N SER A 203 17.21 1.80 -23.85
CA SER A 203 16.99 3.21 -24.23
C SER A 203 15.52 3.60 -24.38
N LYS A 204 14.66 2.67 -24.81
CA LYS A 204 13.19 2.89 -24.85
C LYS A 204 12.59 2.85 -23.44
N ILE A 205 13.13 2.00 -22.55
CA ILE A 205 12.76 1.97 -21.13
C ILE A 205 13.06 3.33 -20.48
N GLU A 206 14.28 3.84 -20.64
CA GLU A 206 14.71 5.14 -20.11
C GLU A 206 13.87 6.29 -20.64
N ALA A 207 13.58 6.32 -21.94
CA ALA A 207 12.74 7.35 -22.56
C ALA A 207 11.31 7.34 -21.99
N LEU A 208 10.69 6.15 -21.83
CA LEU A 208 9.34 6.05 -21.27
C LEU A 208 9.32 6.34 -19.77
N LEU A 209 10.34 5.95 -18.99
CA LEU A 209 10.43 6.31 -17.57
C LEU A 209 10.69 7.80 -17.36
N THR A 210 11.40 8.47 -18.26
CA THR A 210 11.52 9.94 -18.23
C THR A 210 10.16 10.60 -18.45
N GLN A 211 9.34 10.09 -19.37
CA GLN A 211 7.97 10.55 -19.58
C GLN A 211 7.06 10.19 -18.39
N TRP A 212 7.28 9.04 -17.76
CA TRP A 212 6.60 8.63 -16.52
C TRP A 212 6.85 9.64 -15.38
N ILE A 213 8.11 10.08 -15.20
CA ILE A 213 8.47 11.11 -14.22
C ILE A 213 7.72 12.42 -14.53
N ALA A 214 7.75 12.86 -15.79
CA ALA A 214 7.04 14.08 -16.20
C ALA A 214 5.52 13.97 -15.96
N LEU A 215 4.91 12.82 -16.28
CA LEU A 215 3.48 12.57 -16.02
C LEU A 215 3.16 12.59 -14.52
N SER A 216 4.02 12.00 -13.68
CA SER A 216 3.83 11.95 -12.22
C SER A 216 3.87 13.32 -11.54
N GLN A 217 4.46 14.32 -12.21
CA GLN A 217 4.62 15.69 -11.73
C GLN A 217 3.70 16.68 -12.45
N SER A 218 2.87 16.18 -13.36
CA SER A 218 2.03 17.05 -14.20
C SER A 218 0.85 17.62 -13.42
N ASP A 219 0.67 18.93 -13.47
CA ASP A 219 -0.49 19.64 -12.93
C ASP A 219 -1.67 19.68 -13.94
N SER A 220 -1.48 19.17 -15.16
CA SER A 220 -2.52 19.17 -16.21
C SER A 220 -3.51 18.03 -16.09
N ILE A 221 -3.18 16.99 -15.32
CA ILE A 221 -4.03 15.82 -15.05
C ILE A 221 -4.22 15.71 -13.53
N PRO A 222 -5.45 15.51 -13.04
CA PRO A 222 -5.69 15.33 -11.61
C PRO A 222 -4.77 14.28 -11.00
N GLU A 223 -4.16 14.55 -9.82
CA GLU A 223 -3.13 13.72 -9.18
C GLU A 223 -3.54 12.25 -9.07
N THR A 224 -4.78 11.95 -8.69
CA THR A 224 -5.27 10.57 -8.61
C THR A 224 -5.22 9.88 -9.97
N TYR A 225 -5.61 10.55 -11.05
CA TYR A 225 -5.60 9.97 -12.39
C TYR A 225 -4.18 9.80 -12.91
N SER A 226 -3.33 10.81 -12.69
CA SER A 226 -1.91 10.75 -13.03
C SER A 226 -1.22 9.56 -12.34
N ALA A 227 -1.43 9.37 -11.02
CA ALA A 227 -0.90 8.25 -10.26
C ALA A 227 -1.33 6.88 -10.83
N LEU A 228 -2.60 6.74 -11.21
CA LEU A 228 -3.12 5.51 -11.78
C LEU A 228 -2.60 5.24 -13.19
N LEU A 229 -2.48 6.27 -14.04
CA LEU A 229 -1.86 6.14 -15.37
C LEU A 229 -0.37 5.81 -15.26
N CYS A 230 0.35 6.42 -14.32
CA CYS A 230 1.74 6.09 -14.01
C CYS A 230 1.88 4.64 -13.56
N HIS A 231 0.95 4.13 -12.75
CA HIS A 231 0.97 2.74 -12.33
C HIS A 231 0.80 1.77 -13.51
N PHE A 232 -0.15 2.06 -14.40
CA PHE A 232 -0.30 1.31 -15.66
C PHE A 232 0.98 1.37 -16.50
N LEU A 233 1.51 2.57 -16.74
CA LEU A 233 2.68 2.78 -17.58
C LEU A 233 3.93 2.05 -17.03
N PHE A 234 4.13 2.07 -15.70
CA PHE A 234 5.23 1.34 -15.08
C PHE A 234 5.11 -0.18 -15.28
N GLY A 235 3.91 -0.73 -15.13
CA GLY A 235 3.61 -2.13 -15.42
C GLY A 235 3.84 -2.49 -16.88
N TYR A 236 3.47 -1.62 -17.81
CA TYR A 236 3.70 -1.78 -19.25
C TYR A 236 5.19 -1.74 -19.61
N ILE A 237 5.95 -0.79 -19.05
CA ILE A 237 7.40 -0.68 -19.30
C ILE A 237 8.12 -1.92 -18.78
N HIS A 238 7.78 -2.37 -17.59
CA HIS A 238 8.37 -3.53 -16.90
C HIS A 238 9.90 -3.46 -16.85
N PRO A 239 10.48 -2.42 -16.20
CA PRO A 239 11.88 -2.02 -16.39
C PRO A 239 12.92 -2.95 -15.79
N PHE A 240 12.54 -3.91 -14.95
CA PHE A 240 13.43 -4.81 -14.21
C PHE A 240 13.20 -6.27 -14.60
N TYR A 241 14.14 -7.16 -14.25
CA TYR A 241 13.99 -8.60 -14.49
C TYR A 241 12.97 -9.25 -13.56
N ASP A 242 12.89 -8.78 -12.31
CA ASP A 242 11.94 -9.24 -11.29
C ASP A 242 11.44 -8.05 -10.44
N SER A 243 10.43 -8.28 -9.61
CA SER A 243 9.90 -7.32 -8.61
C SER A 243 9.27 -6.04 -9.17
N ASN A 244 8.97 -6.00 -10.46
CA ASN A 244 8.28 -4.85 -11.06
C ASN A 244 6.91 -4.59 -10.41
N GLY A 245 6.17 -5.62 -10.06
CA GLY A 245 4.87 -5.47 -9.39
C GLY A 245 5.00 -4.84 -8.00
N ARG A 246 5.94 -5.30 -7.17
CA ARG A 246 6.19 -4.73 -5.82
C ARG A 246 6.65 -3.27 -5.91
N THR A 247 7.60 -2.99 -6.80
CA THR A 247 8.11 -1.62 -7.04
C THR A 247 7.00 -0.72 -7.56
N GLY A 248 6.21 -1.19 -8.54
CA GLY A 248 5.10 -0.42 -9.12
C GLY A 248 3.99 -0.12 -8.09
N ARG A 249 3.68 -1.03 -7.17
CA ARG A 249 2.72 -0.77 -6.09
C ARG A 249 3.27 0.20 -5.04
N TYR A 250 4.55 0.12 -4.71
CA TYR A 250 5.16 1.13 -3.85
C TYR A 250 5.15 2.52 -4.50
N LEU A 251 5.50 2.63 -5.78
CA LEU A 251 5.44 3.89 -6.54
C LEU A 251 4.01 4.43 -6.60
N LEU A 252 3.01 3.54 -6.78
CA LEU A 252 1.59 3.93 -6.72
C LEU A 252 1.23 4.47 -5.32
N ALA A 253 1.63 3.78 -4.26
CA ALA A 253 1.40 4.22 -2.89
C ALA A 253 2.03 5.59 -2.63
N LEU A 254 3.26 5.79 -3.09
CA LEU A 254 3.98 7.05 -2.99
C LEU A 254 3.26 8.20 -3.71
N GLN A 255 2.73 7.97 -4.92
CA GLN A 255 1.99 8.99 -5.67
C GLN A 255 0.61 9.25 -5.06
N LEU A 256 -0.12 8.20 -4.66
CA LEU A 256 -1.44 8.32 -4.04
C LEU A 256 -1.39 8.96 -2.64
N SER A 257 -0.24 8.98 -1.97
CA SER A 257 -0.09 9.66 -0.67
C SER A 257 -0.29 11.18 -0.73
N ARG A 258 -0.32 11.77 -1.93
CA ARG A 258 -0.67 13.19 -2.13
C ARG A 258 -2.18 13.43 -2.05
N PRO A 259 -3.01 12.77 -2.90
CA PRO A 259 -4.46 13.00 -2.91
C PRO A 259 -5.22 12.21 -1.84
N LEU A 260 -4.64 11.15 -1.26
CA LEU A 260 -5.30 10.25 -0.30
C LEU A 260 -4.52 10.15 1.01
N SER A 261 -5.22 9.84 2.09
CA SER A 261 -4.60 9.63 3.39
C SER A 261 -3.80 8.34 3.44
N GLN A 262 -2.79 8.33 4.30
CA GLN A 262 -1.90 7.20 4.49
C GLN A 262 -2.63 5.87 4.79
N PRO A 263 -3.65 5.80 5.70
CA PRO A 263 -4.34 4.54 5.95
C PRO A 263 -5.06 4.00 4.70
N THR A 264 -5.62 4.87 3.84
CA THR A 264 -6.19 4.44 2.55
C THR A 264 -5.14 3.80 1.66
N VAL A 265 -3.99 4.47 1.52
CA VAL A 265 -2.88 4.00 0.67
C VAL A 265 -2.34 2.66 1.16
N LEU A 266 -2.15 2.49 2.47
CA LEU A 266 -1.62 1.28 3.10
C LEU A 266 -2.63 0.10 3.16
N SER A 267 -3.87 0.31 2.71
CA SER A 267 -4.89 -0.74 2.65
C SER A 267 -5.08 -1.30 1.23
N LEU A 268 -4.37 -0.74 0.24
CA LEU A 268 -4.66 -1.02 -1.17
C LEU A 268 -4.17 -2.39 -1.62
N SER A 269 -2.96 -2.83 -1.23
CA SER A 269 -2.43 -4.14 -1.66
C SER A 269 -3.25 -5.31 -1.15
N ARG A 270 -3.88 -5.20 0.03
CA ARG A 270 -4.84 -6.20 0.50
C ARG A 270 -6.01 -6.34 -0.46
N THR A 271 -6.66 -5.23 -0.81
CA THR A 271 -7.80 -5.24 -1.72
C THR A 271 -7.41 -5.73 -3.12
N ILE A 272 -6.21 -5.38 -3.61
CA ILE A 272 -5.67 -5.90 -4.87
C ILE A 272 -5.46 -7.42 -4.79
N ALA A 273 -4.89 -7.95 -3.71
CA ALA A 273 -4.67 -9.38 -3.52
C ALA A 273 -5.98 -10.18 -3.53
N GLU A 274 -7.01 -9.67 -2.84
CA GLU A 274 -8.35 -10.24 -2.82
C GLU A 274 -9.04 -10.19 -4.19
N ASN A 275 -8.67 -9.21 -5.05
CA ASN A 275 -9.23 -8.98 -6.39
C ASN A 275 -8.21 -9.13 -7.52
N LYS A 276 -7.21 -9.98 -7.36
CA LYS A 276 -6.05 -10.13 -8.25
C LYS A 276 -6.41 -10.28 -9.74
N ASN A 277 -7.45 -11.06 -10.04
CA ASN A 277 -7.90 -11.26 -11.41
C ASN A 277 -8.46 -9.99 -12.05
N VAL A 278 -9.18 -9.17 -11.28
CA VAL A 278 -9.75 -7.89 -11.74
C VAL A 278 -8.60 -6.90 -12.02
N TYR A 279 -7.64 -6.85 -11.12
CA TYR A 279 -6.46 -6.00 -11.24
C TYR A 279 -5.63 -6.32 -12.50
N TYR A 280 -5.22 -7.57 -12.70
CA TYR A 280 -4.44 -7.95 -13.90
C TYR A 280 -5.24 -7.84 -15.21
N LYS A 281 -6.56 -8.10 -15.15
CA LYS A 281 -7.42 -7.90 -16.32
C LYS A 281 -7.47 -6.43 -16.76
N ALA A 282 -7.33 -5.47 -15.85
CA ALA A 282 -7.30 -4.05 -16.20
C ALA A 282 -6.09 -3.70 -17.05
N PHE A 283 -4.91 -4.26 -16.77
CA PHE A 283 -3.72 -4.14 -17.63
C PHE A 283 -3.97 -4.76 -19.00
N ASP A 284 -4.37 -6.05 -19.04
CA ASP A 284 -4.65 -6.77 -20.29
C ASP A 284 -5.62 -5.99 -21.19
N VAL A 285 -6.73 -5.48 -20.65
CA VAL A 285 -7.70 -4.72 -21.44
C VAL A 285 -7.10 -3.45 -22.03
N THR A 286 -6.30 -2.71 -21.28
CA THR A 286 -5.72 -1.44 -21.74
C THR A 286 -4.63 -1.67 -22.80
N GLU A 287 -3.89 -2.77 -22.71
CA GLU A 287 -2.83 -3.12 -23.65
C GLU A 287 -3.34 -3.67 -24.99
N ARG A 288 -4.58 -4.13 -25.07
CA ARG A 288 -5.12 -4.73 -26.31
C ARG A 288 -5.13 -3.72 -27.45
N PRO A 289 -4.64 -4.11 -28.66
CA PRO A 289 -4.51 -3.20 -29.79
C PRO A 289 -5.79 -2.44 -30.16
N LEU A 290 -6.95 -3.10 -30.09
CA LEU A 290 -8.24 -2.49 -30.42
C LEU A 290 -8.73 -1.47 -29.38
N ASN A 291 -8.11 -1.40 -28.22
CA ASN A 291 -8.38 -0.38 -27.19
C ASN A 291 -7.47 0.84 -27.28
N HIS A 292 -6.48 0.84 -28.20
CA HIS A 292 -5.63 1.99 -28.55
C HIS A 292 -5.04 2.71 -27.35
N ALA A 293 -4.57 1.97 -26.34
CA ALA A 293 -4.00 2.50 -25.10
C ALA A 293 -4.94 3.43 -24.30
N GLU A 294 -6.26 3.27 -24.43
CA GLU A 294 -7.22 4.00 -23.61
C GLU A 294 -7.18 3.56 -22.15
N GLY A 295 -6.64 4.41 -21.26
CA GLY A 295 -6.47 4.15 -19.83
C GLY A 295 -7.75 4.23 -18.99
N THR A 296 -8.90 4.60 -19.58
CA THR A 296 -10.16 4.84 -18.87
C THR A 296 -10.62 3.63 -18.07
N HIS A 297 -10.55 2.42 -18.64
CA HIS A 297 -10.96 1.20 -17.96
C HIS A 297 -10.01 0.80 -16.84
N PHE A 298 -8.72 1.05 -17.00
CA PHE A 298 -7.73 0.85 -15.94
C PHE A 298 -8.03 1.77 -14.76
N VAL A 299 -8.21 3.07 -15.03
CA VAL A 299 -8.50 4.06 -13.98
C VAL A 299 -9.83 3.77 -13.29
N LEU A 300 -10.88 3.39 -14.02
CA LEU A 300 -12.16 2.97 -13.44
C LEU A 300 -11.99 1.76 -12.50
N THR A 301 -11.22 0.76 -12.93
CA THR A 301 -10.97 -0.45 -12.12
C THR A 301 -10.19 -0.10 -10.85
N MET A 302 -9.13 0.68 -10.96
CA MET A 302 -8.31 1.06 -9.82
C MET A 302 -9.05 1.95 -8.82
N LEU A 303 -9.86 2.90 -9.29
CA LEU A 303 -10.75 3.69 -8.43
C LEU A 303 -11.80 2.83 -7.72
N GLY A 304 -12.28 1.77 -8.39
CA GLY A 304 -13.13 0.77 -7.76
C GLY A 304 -12.43 0.08 -6.60
N LEU A 305 -11.21 -0.43 -6.82
CA LEU A 305 -10.40 -1.08 -5.78
C LEU A 305 -10.03 -0.12 -4.62
N ILE A 306 -9.70 1.13 -4.92
CA ILE A 306 -9.49 2.16 -3.89
C ILE A 306 -10.77 2.36 -3.07
N GLY A 307 -11.92 2.47 -3.74
CA GLY A 307 -13.21 2.61 -3.07
C GLY A 307 -13.56 1.43 -2.16
N ASP A 308 -13.24 0.20 -2.57
CA ASP A 308 -13.47 -1.01 -1.77
C ASP A 308 -12.51 -1.06 -0.56
N ALA A 309 -11.24 -0.66 -0.75
CA ALA A 309 -10.27 -0.51 0.34
C ALA A 309 -10.75 0.51 1.37
N GLN A 310 -11.25 1.67 0.93
CA GLN A 310 -11.80 2.71 1.81
C GLN A 310 -13.04 2.22 2.58
N GLU A 311 -13.93 1.46 1.94
CA GLU A 311 -15.14 0.93 2.60
C GLU A 311 -14.78 -0.05 3.71
N SER A 312 -13.85 -0.98 3.44
CA SER A 312 -13.33 -1.91 4.43
C SER A 312 -12.63 -1.18 5.59
N LEU A 313 -11.82 -0.17 5.28
CA LEU A 313 -11.11 0.64 6.26
C LEU A 313 -12.06 1.47 7.13
N ILE A 314 -13.11 2.06 6.55
CA ILE A 314 -14.13 2.81 7.29
C ILE A 314 -14.83 1.89 8.28
N SER A 315 -15.25 0.70 7.85
CA SER A 315 -15.91 -0.28 8.72
C SER A 315 -15.01 -0.70 9.89
N ASP A 316 -13.72 -0.98 9.63
CA ASP A 316 -12.75 -1.35 10.68
C ASP A 316 -12.48 -0.18 11.65
N LEU A 317 -12.38 1.05 11.15
CA LEU A 317 -12.18 2.24 11.97
C LEU A 317 -13.41 2.54 12.87
N GLU A 318 -14.62 2.38 12.34
CA GLU A 318 -15.86 2.58 13.11
C GLU A 318 -16.00 1.54 14.24
N GLU A 319 -15.67 0.27 13.95
CA GLU A 319 -15.65 -0.80 14.96
C GLU A 319 -14.63 -0.51 16.06
N LYS A 320 -13.39 -0.15 15.67
CA LYS A 320 -12.31 0.17 16.61
C LYS A 320 -12.61 1.41 17.45
N GLN A 321 -13.27 2.42 16.88
CA GLN A 321 -13.67 3.60 17.62
C GLN A 321 -14.74 3.28 18.65
N SER A 322 -15.74 2.44 18.32
CA SER A 322 -16.73 1.95 19.28
C SER A 322 -16.07 1.21 20.44
N SER A 323 -15.08 0.35 20.12
CA SER A 323 -14.31 -0.37 21.16
C SER A 323 -13.51 0.58 22.06
N LEU A 324 -12.99 1.69 21.54
CA LEU A 324 -12.31 2.71 22.36
C LEU A 324 -13.27 3.43 23.31
N ASP A 325 -14.47 3.79 22.85
CA ASP A 325 -15.47 4.47 23.67
C ASP A 325 -15.91 3.58 24.85
N GLU A 326 -16.12 2.28 24.60
CA GLU A 326 -16.42 1.29 25.63
C GLU A 326 -15.25 1.09 26.61
N LEU A 327 -14.01 1.04 26.08
CA LEU A 327 -12.79 0.92 26.86
C LEU A 327 -12.61 2.07 27.86
N GLU A 328 -12.86 3.31 27.46
CA GLU A 328 -12.75 4.46 28.36
C GLU A 328 -13.67 4.34 29.58
N VAL A 329 -14.89 3.83 29.39
CA VAL A 329 -15.84 3.58 30.46
C VAL A 329 -15.35 2.47 31.39
N ALA A 330 -14.89 1.36 30.81
CA ALA A 330 -14.41 0.20 31.58
C ALA A 330 -13.18 0.53 32.42
N VAL A 331 -12.20 1.24 31.88
CA VAL A 331 -10.99 1.64 32.62
C VAL A 331 -11.28 2.60 33.75
N LYS A 332 -12.24 3.52 33.59
CA LYS A 332 -12.71 4.41 34.69
C LYS A 332 -13.28 3.60 35.87
N GLN A 333 -13.98 2.51 35.61
CA GLN A 333 -14.52 1.62 36.67
C GLN A 333 -13.42 0.87 37.42
N CYS A 334 -12.32 0.50 36.73
CA CYS A 334 -11.18 -0.17 37.35
C CYS A 334 -10.40 0.71 38.34
N SER A 335 -10.59 2.03 38.34
CA SER A 335 -9.89 2.96 39.21
C SER A 335 -10.21 2.80 40.72
N ASN A 336 -11.24 2.02 41.08
CA ASN A 336 -11.57 1.68 42.45
C ASN A 336 -10.66 0.57 43.04
N GLU A 337 -10.08 -0.27 42.18
CA GLU A 337 -9.27 -1.45 42.58
C GLU A 337 -7.81 -1.35 42.19
N LEU A 338 -7.51 -0.52 41.21
CA LEU A 338 -6.15 -0.37 40.63
C LEU A 338 -5.59 1.02 40.89
N SER A 339 -4.27 1.09 41.06
CA SER A 339 -3.60 2.38 41.09
C SER A 339 -3.77 3.13 39.76
N ARG A 340 -3.73 4.47 39.81
CA ARG A 340 -3.85 5.32 38.61
C ARG A 340 -2.88 4.86 37.49
N ARG A 341 -1.64 4.54 37.87
CA ARG A 341 -0.63 4.06 36.89
C ARG A 341 -0.97 2.69 36.32
N ALA A 342 -1.52 1.81 37.11
CA ALA A 342 -2.00 0.53 36.60
C ALA A 342 -3.16 0.72 35.60
N CYS A 343 -4.09 1.63 35.88
CA CYS A 343 -5.15 2.01 34.94
C CYS A 343 -4.58 2.59 33.63
N ASP A 344 -3.57 3.47 33.71
CA ASP A 344 -2.93 4.04 32.51
C ASP A 344 -2.26 2.94 31.67
N VAL A 345 -1.52 2.01 32.32
CA VAL A 345 -0.91 0.85 31.62
C VAL A 345 -1.97 -0.07 31.02
N LEU A 346 -3.07 -0.31 31.74
CA LEU A 346 -4.18 -1.13 31.25
C LEU A 346 -4.84 -0.50 30.02
N TYR A 347 -5.04 0.81 30.04
CA TYR A 347 -5.58 1.57 28.90
C TYR A 347 -4.65 1.51 27.69
N PHE A 348 -3.32 1.62 27.91
CA PHE A 348 -2.34 1.45 26.84
C PHE A 348 -2.39 0.03 26.26
N ALA A 349 -2.39 -0.99 27.13
CA ALA A 349 -2.41 -2.38 26.71
C ALA A 349 -3.68 -2.73 25.93
N ALA A 350 -4.82 -2.15 26.31
CA ALA A 350 -6.07 -2.33 25.59
C ALA A 350 -6.05 -1.68 24.20
N GLN A 351 -5.45 -0.49 24.05
CA GLN A 351 -5.25 0.09 22.73
C GLN A 351 -4.34 -0.81 21.84
N MET A 352 -3.29 -1.39 22.43
CA MET A 352 -2.47 -2.36 21.71
C MET A 352 -3.27 -3.62 21.32
N ASP A 353 -4.18 -4.10 22.16
CA ASP A 353 -5.03 -5.24 21.83
C ASP A 353 -5.98 -4.95 20.65
N ILE A 354 -6.49 -3.73 20.52
CA ILE A 354 -7.38 -3.30 19.44
C ILE A 354 -6.63 -3.01 18.13
N PHE A 355 -5.47 -2.34 18.20
CA PHE A 355 -4.83 -1.73 17.02
C PHE A 355 -3.52 -2.41 16.58
N ASN A 356 -2.83 -3.12 17.45
CA ASN A 356 -1.57 -3.77 17.11
C ASN A 356 -1.84 -5.15 16.50
N ALA A 357 -1.16 -5.48 15.42
CA ALA A 357 -1.29 -6.75 14.69
C ALA A 357 -1.02 -7.99 15.55
N PHE A 358 -0.26 -7.85 16.64
CA PHE A 358 0.15 -8.94 17.55
C PHE A 358 -0.48 -8.82 18.93
N ARG A 359 -1.24 -7.75 19.20
CA ARG A 359 -1.82 -7.46 20.53
C ARG A 359 -0.79 -7.33 21.66
N GLU A 360 0.46 -7.09 21.29
CA GLU A 360 1.61 -7.04 22.18
C GLU A 360 1.83 -5.64 22.77
N THR A 361 2.09 -5.59 24.08
CA THR A 361 2.46 -4.36 24.79
C THR A 361 3.88 -4.47 25.31
N ARG A 362 4.77 -3.54 24.91
CA ARG A 362 6.16 -3.52 25.35
C ARG A 362 6.32 -2.60 26.54
N LEU A 363 7.06 -3.07 27.53
CA LEU A 363 7.35 -2.28 28.73
C LEU A 363 8.04 -0.94 28.39
N ASP A 364 8.93 -0.95 27.41
CA ASP A 364 9.70 0.24 27.01
C ASP A 364 8.79 1.30 26.38
N ASP A 365 7.84 0.90 25.53
CA ASP A 365 6.91 1.82 24.88
C ASP A 365 5.98 2.49 25.92
N VAL A 366 5.51 1.71 26.90
CA VAL A 366 4.69 2.23 28.01
C VAL A 366 5.51 3.17 28.89
N ALA A 367 6.78 2.86 29.19
CA ALA A 367 7.64 3.72 29.99
C ALA A 367 7.88 5.08 29.31
N VAL A 368 8.10 5.08 27.98
CA VAL A 368 8.25 6.30 27.18
C VAL A 368 6.96 7.10 27.18
N TRP A 369 5.82 6.47 26.92
CA TRP A 369 4.52 7.13 26.87
C TRP A 369 4.15 7.79 28.21
N LEU A 370 4.35 7.08 29.33
CA LEU A 370 4.07 7.61 30.67
C LEU A 370 5.12 8.65 31.13
N GLY A 371 6.24 8.81 30.44
CA GLY A 371 7.35 9.66 30.87
C GLY A 371 7.98 9.18 32.18
N VAL A 372 8.02 7.87 32.44
CA VAL A 372 8.51 7.28 33.68
C VAL A 372 9.69 6.32 33.46
N SER A 373 10.42 6.00 34.53
CA SER A 373 11.48 5.01 34.46
C SER A 373 10.94 3.59 34.24
N LYS A 374 11.72 2.72 33.59
CA LYS A 374 11.38 1.29 33.39
C LYS A 374 11.04 0.56 34.71
N PRO A 375 11.75 0.78 35.85
CA PRO A 375 11.36 0.19 37.13
C PRO A 375 9.98 0.65 37.60
N THR A 376 9.63 1.92 37.38
CA THR A 376 8.30 2.46 37.74
C THR A 376 7.20 1.83 36.90
N SER A 377 7.40 1.74 35.57
CA SER A 377 6.46 1.05 34.69
C SER A 377 6.29 -0.42 35.09
N ARG A 378 7.40 -1.12 35.42
CA ARG A 378 7.37 -2.54 35.85
C ARG A 378 6.52 -2.79 37.08
N LYS A 379 6.43 -1.84 38.02
CA LYS A 379 5.55 -1.96 39.20
C LYS A 379 4.08 -2.00 38.80
N ALA A 380 3.67 -1.12 37.86
CA ALA A 380 2.30 -1.11 37.36
C ALA A 380 1.95 -2.42 36.60
N PHE A 381 2.88 -2.91 35.76
CA PHE A 381 2.72 -4.23 35.15
C PHE A 381 2.61 -5.37 36.18
N GLY A 382 3.38 -5.29 37.28
CA GLY A 382 3.31 -6.27 38.38
C GLY A 382 1.95 -6.25 39.09
N GLU A 383 1.38 -5.06 39.31
CA GLU A 383 0.04 -4.89 39.89
C GLU A 383 -1.03 -5.52 38.98
N LEU A 384 -1.01 -5.21 37.68
CA LEU A 384 -1.95 -5.80 36.73
C LEU A 384 -1.79 -7.33 36.60
N GLY A 385 -0.57 -7.83 36.69
CA GLY A 385 -0.29 -9.27 36.74
C GLY A 385 -0.84 -9.94 37.99
N ALA A 386 -0.76 -9.29 39.17
CA ALA A 386 -1.33 -9.79 40.42
C ALA A 386 -2.86 -9.89 40.37
N HIS A 387 -3.54 -9.04 39.59
CA HIS A 387 -4.98 -9.09 39.33
C HIS A 387 -5.35 -10.02 38.16
N ASP A 388 -4.37 -10.70 37.55
CA ASP A 388 -4.56 -11.57 36.39
C ASP A 388 -5.17 -10.86 35.15
N LEU A 389 -4.84 -9.58 34.94
CA LEU A 389 -5.33 -8.78 33.83
C LEU A 389 -4.37 -8.80 32.62
N ILE A 390 -3.08 -8.98 32.89
CA ILE A 390 -2.03 -9.10 31.87
C ILE A 390 -1.11 -10.30 32.17
N ILE A 391 -0.53 -10.84 31.13
CA ILE A 391 0.48 -11.90 31.20
C ILE A 391 1.75 -11.49 30.45
N LYS A 392 2.90 -11.86 30.99
CA LYS A 392 4.18 -11.62 30.36
C LYS A 392 4.48 -12.75 29.36
N THR A 393 4.61 -12.42 28.07
CA THR A 393 4.86 -13.39 26.98
C THR A 393 6.31 -13.44 26.55
N SER A 394 7.14 -12.39 26.82
CA SER A 394 8.57 -12.38 26.54
C SER A 394 9.39 -11.72 27.66
N GLN A 395 10.61 -12.23 27.85
CA GLN A 395 11.56 -11.71 28.86
C GLN A 395 12.52 -10.67 28.28
N ARG A 396 12.91 -10.80 27.02
CA ARG A 396 13.93 -9.95 26.36
C ARG A 396 13.60 -9.72 24.89
N PRO A 397 12.98 -8.57 24.55
CA PRO A 397 12.48 -7.53 25.47
C PRO A 397 11.27 -8.00 26.29
N PRO A 398 10.96 -7.33 27.43
CA PRO A 398 9.74 -7.60 28.18
C PRO A 398 8.49 -7.20 27.37
N VAL A 399 7.66 -8.20 27.03
CA VAL A 399 6.41 -8.04 26.30
C VAL A 399 5.26 -8.63 27.12
N PHE A 400 4.11 -8.00 27.05
CA PHE A 400 2.91 -8.37 27.79
C PHE A 400 1.70 -8.38 26.86
N GLU A 401 0.71 -9.19 27.21
CA GLU A 401 -0.58 -9.26 26.54
C GLU A 401 -1.72 -9.24 27.58
N LEU A 402 -2.90 -8.77 27.18
CA LEU A 402 -4.09 -8.93 28.00
C LEU A 402 -4.47 -10.39 28.15
N THR A 403 -4.79 -10.80 29.38
CA THR A 403 -5.38 -12.13 29.61
C THR A 403 -6.84 -12.18 29.11
N PRO A 404 -7.46 -13.36 28.98
CA PRO A 404 -8.92 -13.44 28.74
C PRO A 404 -9.74 -12.69 29.78
N LYS A 405 -9.31 -12.71 31.05
CA LYS A 405 -9.95 -11.95 32.14
C LYS A 405 -9.82 -10.46 31.90
N GLY A 406 -8.63 -9.98 31.51
CA GLY A 406 -8.37 -8.58 31.18
C GLY A 406 -9.21 -8.11 29.99
N ARG A 407 -9.29 -8.88 28.92
CA ARG A 407 -10.15 -8.58 27.75
C ARG A 407 -11.62 -8.53 28.14
N ASN A 408 -12.10 -9.50 28.88
CA ASN A 408 -13.50 -9.52 29.33
C ASN A 408 -13.85 -8.31 30.20
N LEU A 409 -12.96 -7.95 31.14
CA LEU A 409 -13.16 -6.75 31.99
C LEU A 409 -13.28 -5.47 31.18
N LEU A 410 -12.61 -5.41 30.02
CA LEU A 410 -12.55 -4.25 29.15
C LEU A 410 -13.54 -4.29 27.97
N GLY A 411 -14.37 -5.34 27.87
CA GLY A 411 -15.32 -5.51 26.78
C GLY A 411 -14.69 -5.86 25.43
N LEU A 412 -13.45 -6.37 25.40
CA LEU A 412 -12.67 -6.68 24.19
C LEU A 412 -12.77 -8.14 23.73
N MET A 413 -13.91 -8.79 23.92
CA MET A 413 -14.09 -10.20 23.50
C MET A 413 -14.79 -10.31 22.16
#